data_ed90eb5758c17bd6b7de115dbc75644a
#
_entry.id   ed90eb5758c17bd6b7de115dbc75644a
#
_cell.length_a   1.000
_cell.length_b   1.000
_cell.length_c   1.000
_cell.angle_alpha   90.00
_cell.angle_beta   90.00
_cell.angle_gamma   90.00
#
_symmetry.space_group_name_H-M   'P 1'
#
loop_
_entity.id
_entity.type
_entity.pdbx_description
1 polymer ?
#
loop_
_entity_poly.entity_id
_entity_poly.type
_entity_poly.pdbx_seq_one_letter_code
_entity_poly.pdbx_strand_id
1 'polypeptide(L)'
;PDGKERRVLNSKETTLAQQKQQAIKDAFRDWIWKDPDRRQELVTKYNELFNSTRPREYDGSHIEFSGMNPEIKLREHQKNAVAHIIYGGNTLLAHEVGAGKTFEMVAAAMESKRLGLCQKPLFVVPNHLTEQWASEFLRLYPSANILAATKMDFEPRNRKKFCGRIATGDYDAIIIGHSQFERIPVSQERQERLLQE
;
A
#
# COMPACT_ATOMS: atom_id res chain seq x y z
N PRO A 1 7.69 -54.43 5.27
CA PRO A 1 7.98 -53.92 3.96
C PRO A 1 6.70 -53.35 3.37
N ASP A 2 6.53 -52.03 3.57
CA ASP A 2 5.40 -51.30 3.03
C ASP A 2 5.62 -51.08 1.54
N GLY A 3 4.79 -51.73 0.72
CA GLY A 3 4.78 -51.63 -0.75
C GLY A 3 4.33 -50.26 -1.28
N LYS A 4 4.91 -49.16 -0.79
CA LYS A 4 4.70 -47.84 -1.38
C LYS A 4 5.68 -47.60 -2.51
N GLU A 5 5.18 -47.58 -3.73
CA GLU A 5 5.95 -47.15 -4.90
C GLU A 5 6.57 -45.77 -4.66
N ARG A 6 7.90 -45.71 -4.60
CA ARG A 6 8.63 -44.47 -4.45
C ARG A 6 8.94 -43.96 -5.86
N ARG A 7 8.35 -42.85 -6.27
CA ARG A 7 8.70 -42.21 -7.54
C ARG A 7 10.15 -41.69 -7.45
N VAL A 8 11.04 -42.31 -8.19
CA VAL A 8 12.45 -41.89 -8.29
C VAL A 8 12.61 -41.12 -9.59
N LEU A 9 13.22 -39.94 -9.51
CA LEU A 9 13.50 -39.10 -10.68
C LEU A 9 14.52 -39.81 -11.59
N ASN A 10 14.16 -40.12 -12.83
CA ASN A 10 15.11 -40.67 -13.82
C ASN A 10 15.95 -39.53 -14.39
N SER A 11 17.15 -39.34 -13.85
CA SER A 11 18.05 -38.25 -14.17
C SER A 11 18.39 -38.16 -15.68
N LYS A 12 18.60 -39.30 -16.34
CA LYS A 12 18.93 -39.31 -17.79
C LYS A 12 17.76 -38.85 -18.65
N GLU A 13 16.55 -39.35 -18.39
CA GLU A 13 15.35 -38.96 -19.15
C GLU A 13 14.97 -37.52 -18.88
N THR A 14 15.13 -37.07 -17.64
CA THR A 14 14.86 -35.67 -17.25
C THR A 14 15.80 -34.71 -17.99
N THR A 15 17.12 -35.04 -18.06
CA THR A 15 18.08 -34.23 -18.79
C THR A 15 17.80 -34.19 -20.29
N LEU A 16 17.44 -35.34 -20.90
CA LEU A 16 17.04 -35.42 -22.30
C LEU A 16 15.75 -34.61 -22.58
N ALA A 17 14.79 -34.68 -21.70
CA ALA A 17 13.57 -33.90 -21.80
C ALA A 17 13.81 -32.38 -21.70
N GLN A 18 14.69 -31.97 -20.78
CA GLN A 18 15.12 -30.57 -20.66
C GLN A 18 15.86 -30.06 -21.90
N GLN A 19 16.76 -30.86 -22.46
CA GLN A 19 17.45 -30.51 -23.71
C GLN A 19 16.48 -30.36 -24.88
N LYS A 20 15.53 -31.31 -25.05
CA LYS A 20 14.51 -31.19 -26.08
C LYS A 20 13.60 -29.99 -25.88
N GLN A 21 13.22 -29.70 -24.64
CA GLN A 21 12.43 -28.50 -24.30
C GLN A 21 13.17 -27.21 -24.65
N GLN A 22 14.46 -27.14 -24.33
CA GLN A 22 15.28 -25.98 -24.67
C GLN A 22 15.42 -25.83 -26.20
N ALA A 23 15.68 -26.90 -26.90
CA ALA A 23 15.77 -26.89 -28.39
C ALA A 23 14.45 -26.42 -29.04
N ILE A 24 13.30 -26.81 -28.49
CA ILE A 24 11.98 -26.34 -28.96
C ILE A 24 11.84 -24.83 -28.71
N LYS A 25 12.22 -24.35 -27.52
CA LYS A 25 12.17 -22.91 -27.19
C LYS A 25 13.05 -22.07 -28.12
N ASP A 26 14.25 -22.55 -28.41
CA ASP A 26 15.18 -21.85 -29.28
C ASP A 26 14.70 -21.86 -30.75
N ALA A 27 14.22 -22.99 -31.23
CA ALA A 27 13.63 -23.10 -32.56
C ALA A 27 12.38 -22.22 -32.72
N PHE A 28 11.55 -22.14 -31.68
CA PHE A 28 10.36 -21.27 -31.66
C PHE A 28 10.74 -19.79 -31.69
N ARG A 29 11.75 -19.40 -30.92
CA ARG A 29 12.29 -18.03 -30.92
C ARG A 29 12.78 -17.63 -32.29
N ASP A 30 13.59 -18.49 -32.90
CA ASP A 30 14.10 -18.24 -34.25
C ASP A 30 13.00 -18.18 -35.29
N TRP A 31 12.01 -19.06 -35.20
CA TRP A 31 10.85 -19.07 -36.10
C TRP A 31 10.02 -17.79 -36.02
N ILE A 32 9.80 -17.26 -34.80
CA ILE A 32 9.06 -16.00 -34.60
C ILE A 32 9.76 -14.84 -35.34
N TRP A 33 11.08 -14.75 -35.19
CA TRP A 33 11.85 -13.60 -35.67
C TRP A 33 12.24 -13.67 -37.15
N LYS A 34 12.17 -14.83 -37.76
CA LYS A 34 12.50 -15.01 -39.19
C LYS A 34 11.53 -14.34 -40.15
N ASP A 35 10.27 -14.29 -39.79
CA ASP A 35 9.21 -13.73 -40.64
C ASP A 35 8.86 -12.30 -40.18
N PRO A 36 9.06 -11.27 -41.04
CA PRO A 36 8.79 -9.89 -40.69
C PRO A 36 7.31 -9.61 -40.36
N ASP A 37 6.38 -10.23 -41.11
CA ASP A 37 4.95 -9.99 -40.97
C ASP A 37 4.44 -10.56 -39.64
N ARG A 38 4.85 -11.80 -39.32
CA ARG A 38 4.54 -12.43 -38.05
C ARG A 38 5.11 -11.65 -36.87
N ARG A 39 6.36 -11.20 -37.01
CA ARG A 39 6.98 -10.35 -35.98
C ARG A 39 6.20 -9.07 -35.74
N GLN A 40 5.80 -8.40 -36.82
CA GLN A 40 5.02 -7.15 -36.73
C GLN A 40 3.66 -7.38 -36.07
N GLU A 41 2.96 -8.44 -36.47
CA GLU A 41 1.66 -8.82 -35.87
C GLU A 41 1.79 -9.10 -34.37
N LEU A 42 2.79 -9.90 -33.96
CA LEU A 42 3.02 -10.23 -32.56
C LEU A 42 3.44 -9.02 -31.72
N VAL A 43 4.30 -8.14 -32.27
CA VAL A 43 4.70 -6.87 -31.60
C VAL A 43 3.49 -5.96 -31.43
N THR A 44 2.65 -5.80 -32.46
CA THR A 44 1.45 -4.99 -32.38
C THR A 44 0.51 -5.55 -31.30
N LYS A 45 0.23 -6.84 -31.35
CA LYS A 45 -0.63 -7.51 -30.39
C LYS A 45 -0.10 -7.45 -28.95
N TYR A 46 1.21 -7.62 -28.77
CA TYR A 46 1.86 -7.46 -27.46
C TYR A 46 1.72 -6.03 -26.94
N ASN A 47 1.98 -5.03 -27.79
CA ASN A 47 1.87 -3.63 -27.42
C ASN A 47 0.42 -3.23 -27.07
N GLU A 48 -0.56 -3.72 -27.83
CA GLU A 48 -1.98 -3.50 -27.52
C GLU A 48 -2.38 -4.11 -26.17
N LEU A 49 -1.93 -5.33 -25.86
CA LEU A 49 -2.30 -6.05 -24.64
C LEU A 49 -1.54 -5.59 -23.40
N PHE A 50 -0.26 -5.26 -23.54
CA PHE A 50 0.62 -5.04 -22.38
C PHE A 50 1.22 -3.63 -22.30
N ASN A 51 1.32 -2.89 -23.39
CA ASN A 51 1.93 -1.56 -23.44
C ASN A 51 0.93 -0.44 -23.77
N SER A 52 -0.35 -0.76 -23.95
CA SER A 52 -1.41 0.24 -24.24
C SER A 52 -1.75 1.07 -23.00
N THR A 53 -1.45 0.56 -21.82
CA THR A 53 -1.71 1.25 -20.54
C THR A 53 -0.41 1.81 -19.99
N ARG A 54 -0.29 3.13 -19.93
CA ARG A 54 0.83 3.79 -19.26
C ARG A 54 0.42 4.11 -17.82
N PRO A 55 1.10 3.57 -16.81
CA PRO A 55 0.86 3.94 -15.42
C PRO A 55 1.04 5.46 -15.26
N ARG A 56 0.14 6.09 -14.52
CA ARG A 56 0.30 7.51 -14.18
C ARG A 56 1.47 7.66 -13.22
N GLU A 57 2.42 8.50 -13.58
CA GLU A 57 3.52 8.89 -12.72
C GLU A 57 3.15 10.15 -11.93
N TYR A 58 3.57 10.20 -10.67
CA TYR A 58 3.33 11.34 -9.78
C TYR A 58 4.66 11.92 -9.36
N ASP A 59 4.82 13.23 -9.55
CA ASP A 59 5.97 13.99 -9.09
C ASP A 59 5.59 14.82 -7.86
N GLY A 60 6.25 14.55 -6.73
CA GLY A 60 6.07 15.24 -5.47
C GLY A 60 7.17 16.26 -5.17
N SER A 61 8.04 16.56 -6.12
CA SER A 61 9.18 17.50 -5.92
C SER A 61 8.76 18.89 -5.49
N HIS A 62 7.58 19.34 -5.94
CA HIS A 62 7.00 20.65 -5.68
C HIS A 62 6.31 20.77 -4.31
N ILE A 63 6.14 19.65 -3.59
CA ILE A 63 5.42 19.65 -2.31
C ILE A 63 6.34 20.15 -1.20
N GLU A 64 5.88 21.19 -0.50
CA GLU A 64 6.52 21.73 0.69
C GLU A 64 5.77 21.24 1.93
N PHE A 65 6.48 20.59 2.85
CA PHE A 65 5.91 19.99 4.05
C PHE A 65 5.98 20.97 5.23
N SER A 66 4.98 21.85 5.33
CA SER A 66 4.90 22.83 6.41
C SER A 66 4.77 22.19 7.78
N GLY A 67 5.55 22.65 8.76
CA GLY A 67 5.53 22.14 10.14
C GLY A 67 6.27 20.82 10.35
N MET A 68 6.84 20.24 9.30
CA MET A 68 7.70 19.07 9.40
C MET A 68 9.04 19.42 10.07
N ASN A 69 9.61 18.48 10.80
CA ASN A 69 10.93 18.61 11.40
C ASN A 69 12.00 18.93 10.33
N PRO A 70 12.69 20.08 10.42
CA PRO A 70 13.65 20.52 9.41
C PRO A 70 14.90 19.64 9.30
N GLU A 71 15.18 18.82 10.31
CA GLU A 71 16.29 17.87 10.29
C GLU A 71 15.99 16.63 9.45
N ILE A 72 14.72 16.38 9.17
CA ILE A 72 14.27 15.21 8.40
C ILE A 72 13.95 15.64 6.97
N LYS A 73 14.62 15.00 6.01
CA LYS A 73 14.36 15.21 4.58
C LYS A 73 13.73 13.98 3.98
N LEU A 74 12.53 14.12 3.44
CA LEU A 74 11.89 13.05 2.68
C LEU A 74 12.67 12.78 1.38
N ARG A 75 12.84 11.51 1.06
CA ARG A 75 13.44 11.05 -0.20
C ARG A 75 12.47 11.29 -1.36
N GLU A 76 13.00 11.31 -2.57
CA GLU A 76 12.21 11.53 -3.79
C GLU A 76 11.01 10.56 -3.90
N HIS A 77 11.23 9.25 -3.75
CA HIS A 77 10.14 8.27 -3.79
C HIS A 77 9.07 8.51 -2.72
N GLN A 78 9.44 9.02 -1.54
CA GLN A 78 8.48 9.36 -0.47
C GLN A 78 7.63 10.58 -0.86
N LYS A 79 8.24 11.59 -1.45
CA LYS A 79 7.50 12.76 -1.99
C LYS A 79 6.55 12.36 -3.10
N ASN A 80 7.00 11.49 -4.00
CA ASN A 80 6.18 10.96 -5.10
C ASN A 80 5.01 10.11 -4.57
N ALA A 81 5.22 9.33 -3.50
CA ALA A 81 4.15 8.61 -2.81
C ALA A 81 3.11 9.56 -2.19
N VAL A 82 3.55 10.65 -1.58
CA VAL A 82 2.64 11.69 -1.05
C VAL A 82 1.83 12.34 -2.18
N ALA A 83 2.47 12.69 -3.29
CA ALA A 83 1.78 13.21 -4.48
C ALA A 83 0.74 12.20 -5.01
N HIS A 84 1.09 10.91 -5.05
CA HIS A 84 0.17 9.85 -5.46
C HIS A 84 -1.05 9.78 -4.55
N ILE A 85 -0.89 9.86 -3.23
CA ILE A 85 -2.00 9.87 -2.27
C ILE A 85 -2.91 11.08 -2.48
N ILE A 86 -2.33 12.26 -2.67
CA ILE A 86 -3.09 13.51 -2.79
C ILE A 86 -3.86 13.58 -4.11
N TYR A 87 -3.22 13.21 -5.22
CA TYR A 87 -3.79 13.37 -6.56
C TYR A 87 -4.44 12.11 -7.14
N GLY A 88 -4.08 10.94 -6.62
CA GLY A 88 -4.55 9.64 -7.11
C GLY A 88 -5.79 9.10 -6.40
N GLY A 89 -6.10 9.58 -5.21
CA GLY A 89 -7.17 9.05 -4.36
C GLY A 89 -6.76 7.79 -3.61
N ASN A 90 -7.51 6.70 -3.74
CA ASN A 90 -7.17 5.45 -3.07
C ASN A 90 -5.83 4.90 -3.58
N THR A 91 -4.87 4.74 -2.68
CA THR A 91 -3.48 4.43 -3.03
C THR A 91 -2.98 3.22 -2.24
N LEU A 92 -2.30 2.31 -2.93
CA LEU A 92 -1.56 1.21 -2.32
C LEU A 92 -0.06 1.54 -2.31
N LEU A 93 0.53 1.70 -1.13
CA LEU A 93 1.97 1.89 -0.96
C LEU A 93 2.67 0.52 -0.85
N ALA A 94 3.02 -0.06 -1.98
CA ALA A 94 3.67 -1.37 -2.08
C ALA A 94 5.21 -1.29 -2.03
N HIS A 95 5.77 -0.27 -1.39
CA HIS A 95 7.22 -0.12 -1.22
C HIS A 95 7.80 -1.23 -0.33
N GLU A 96 9.08 -1.54 -0.52
CA GLU A 96 9.80 -2.52 0.28
C GLU A 96 9.84 -2.15 1.77
N VAL A 97 10.15 -3.15 2.61
CA VAL A 97 10.36 -2.92 4.04
C VAL A 97 11.56 -1.99 4.24
N GLY A 98 11.40 -0.95 5.07
CA GLY A 98 12.46 0.04 5.31
C GLY A 98 12.43 1.25 4.36
N ALA A 99 11.55 1.31 3.36
CA ALA A 99 11.40 2.48 2.47
C ALA A 99 10.88 3.75 3.18
N GLY A 100 10.35 3.60 4.41
CA GLY A 100 9.83 4.73 5.20
C GLY A 100 8.35 5.02 4.95
N LYS A 101 7.54 4.01 4.68
CA LYS A 101 6.09 4.12 4.45
C LYS A 101 5.35 4.88 5.53
N THR A 102 5.76 4.76 6.79
CA THR A 102 5.17 5.52 7.90
C THR A 102 5.29 7.02 7.66
N PHE A 103 6.45 7.49 7.24
CA PHE A 103 6.67 8.91 6.93
C PHE A 103 5.88 9.36 5.71
N GLU A 104 5.75 8.52 4.69
CA GLU A 104 4.91 8.79 3.52
C GLU A 104 3.44 9.02 3.92
N MET A 105 2.89 8.11 4.74
CA MET A 105 1.51 8.20 5.21
C MET A 105 1.28 9.40 6.15
N VAL A 106 2.21 9.66 7.06
CA VAL A 106 2.12 10.80 7.98
C VAL A 106 2.22 12.13 7.23
N ALA A 107 3.20 12.27 6.32
CA ALA A 107 3.37 13.47 5.52
C ALA A 107 2.16 13.71 4.60
N ALA A 108 1.62 12.65 3.97
CA ALA A 108 0.43 12.75 3.13
C ALA A 108 -0.81 13.18 3.93
N ALA A 109 -0.99 12.67 5.16
CA ALA A 109 -2.10 13.04 6.02
C ALA A 109 -2.02 14.51 6.46
N MET A 110 -0.84 14.96 6.87
CA MET A 110 -0.63 16.36 7.27
C MET A 110 -0.80 17.33 6.11
N GLU A 111 -0.30 16.97 4.95
CA GLU A 111 -0.47 17.76 3.73
C GLU A 111 -1.93 17.78 3.26
N SER A 112 -2.63 16.65 3.31
CA SER A 112 -4.07 16.58 3.04
C SER A 112 -4.88 17.45 3.99
N LYS A 113 -4.51 17.51 5.27
CA LYS A 113 -5.13 18.41 6.25
C LYS A 113 -4.84 19.86 5.91
N ARG A 114 -3.59 20.22 5.59
CA ARG A 114 -3.19 21.57 5.19
C ARG A 114 -3.95 22.06 3.96
N LEU A 115 -4.17 21.17 2.98
CA LEU A 115 -4.93 21.45 1.77
C LEU A 115 -6.45 21.46 1.97
N GLY A 116 -6.94 21.14 3.18
CA GLY A 116 -8.36 21.07 3.46
C GLY A 116 -9.09 19.85 2.90
N LEU A 117 -8.34 18.85 2.39
CA LEU A 117 -8.89 17.60 1.86
C LEU A 117 -9.43 16.67 2.97
N CYS A 118 -8.88 16.78 4.16
CA CYS A 118 -9.38 16.10 5.36
C CYS A 118 -9.24 16.98 6.59
N GLN A 119 -10.05 16.71 7.60
CA GLN A 119 -9.99 17.42 8.89
C GLN A 119 -9.24 16.62 9.95
N LYS A 120 -9.51 15.32 10.03
CA LYS A 120 -9.00 14.41 11.06
C LYS A 120 -8.59 13.08 10.42
N PRO A 121 -7.36 12.95 9.92
CA PRO A 121 -6.88 11.69 9.37
C PRO A 121 -6.84 10.61 10.46
N LEU A 122 -7.30 9.42 10.09
CA LEU A 122 -7.35 8.25 10.97
C LEU A 122 -6.34 7.20 10.50
N PHE A 123 -5.41 6.84 11.37
CA PHE A 123 -4.45 5.77 11.15
C PHE A 123 -4.92 4.50 11.86
N VAL A 124 -5.15 3.46 11.09
CA VAL A 124 -5.50 2.13 11.61
C VAL A 124 -4.27 1.24 11.47
N VAL A 125 -3.69 0.86 12.60
CA VAL A 125 -2.41 0.16 12.64
C VAL A 125 -2.50 -1.14 13.46
N PRO A 126 -1.58 -2.10 13.30
CA PRO A 126 -1.50 -3.23 14.21
C PRO A 126 -1.39 -2.77 15.67
N ASN A 127 -2.13 -3.43 16.57
CA ASN A 127 -2.27 -2.98 17.97
C ASN A 127 -0.95 -2.74 18.70
N HIS A 128 0.07 -3.55 18.40
CA HIS A 128 1.39 -3.44 19.03
C HIS A 128 2.25 -2.31 18.47
N LEU A 129 1.84 -1.68 17.36
CA LEU A 129 2.57 -0.59 16.71
C LEU A 129 2.01 0.80 17.02
N THR A 130 0.93 0.90 17.81
CA THR A 130 0.24 2.18 18.06
C THR A 130 1.17 3.22 18.69
N GLU A 131 1.95 2.83 19.70
CA GLU A 131 2.90 3.72 20.38
C GLU A 131 4.09 4.09 19.47
N GLN A 132 4.60 3.14 18.70
CA GLN A 132 5.66 3.39 17.74
C GLN A 132 5.20 4.39 16.66
N TRP A 133 3.99 4.24 16.14
CA TRP A 133 3.41 5.17 15.17
C TRP A 133 3.25 6.58 15.76
N ALA A 134 2.80 6.70 17.00
CA ALA A 134 2.70 7.98 17.68
C ALA A 134 4.07 8.66 17.83
N SER A 135 5.10 7.89 18.21
CA SER A 135 6.47 8.37 18.33
C SER A 135 7.04 8.82 16.98
N GLU A 136 6.89 8.02 15.92
CA GLU A 136 7.35 8.37 14.58
C GLU A 136 6.59 9.59 14.01
N PHE A 137 5.30 9.70 14.31
CA PHE A 137 4.50 10.87 13.93
C PHE A 137 5.06 12.14 14.56
N LEU A 138 5.25 12.15 15.89
CA LEU A 138 5.80 13.32 16.60
C LEU A 138 7.26 13.60 16.27
N ARG A 139 8.01 12.60 15.86
CA ARG A 139 9.37 12.78 15.34
C ARG A 139 9.34 13.57 14.03
N LEU A 140 8.40 13.27 13.14
CA LEU A 140 8.25 13.94 11.85
C LEU A 140 7.58 15.31 11.99
N TYR A 141 6.53 15.42 12.83
CA TYR A 141 5.79 16.64 13.12
C TYR A 141 5.74 16.90 14.64
N PRO A 142 6.77 17.54 15.22
CA PRO A 142 6.89 17.70 16.66
C PRO A 142 5.78 18.52 17.31
N SER A 143 5.15 19.44 16.56
CA SER A 143 4.08 20.31 17.05
C SER A 143 2.68 19.74 16.85
N ALA A 144 2.56 18.53 16.28
CA ALA A 144 1.27 17.93 15.98
C ALA A 144 0.52 17.49 17.24
N ASN A 145 -0.77 17.80 17.30
CA ASN A 145 -1.67 17.33 18.34
C ASN A 145 -2.32 16.02 17.93
N ILE A 146 -1.79 14.87 18.37
CA ILE A 146 -2.28 13.54 18.01
C ILE A 146 -3.02 12.86 19.14
N LEU A 147 -4.02 12.04 18.79
CA LEU A 147 -4.74 11.18 19.72
C LEU A 147 -4.39 9.72 19.43
N ALA A 148 -3.52 9.10 20.22
CA ALA A 148 -3.25 7.68 20.15
C ALA A 148 -4.18 6.93 21.11
N ALA A 149 -4.97 6.00 20.59
CA ALA A 149 -5.90 5.22 21.37
C ALA A 149 -5.19 4.14 22.19
N THR A 150 -5.58 4.03 23.45
CA THR A 150 -5.13 2.98 24.36
C THR A 150 -6.18 1.86 24.47
N LYS A 151 -5.81 0.72 25.05
CA LYS A 151 -6.78 -0.37 25.32
C LYS A 151 -7.91 0.09 26.22
N MET A 152 -7.62 0.97 27.19
CA MET A 152 -8.59 1.50 28.15
C MET A 152 -9.64 2.41 27.50
N ASP A 153 -9.29 3.12 26.43
CA ASP A 153 -10.23 4.02 25.73
C ASP A 153 -11.37 3.25 25.06
N PHE A 154 -11.15 1.98 24.69
CA PHE A 154 -12.16 1.12 24.06
C PHE A 154 -12.90 0.19 25.03
N GLU A 155 -12.67 0.30 26.31
CA GLU A 155 -13.53 -0.35 27.32
C GLU A 155 -14.97 0.20 27.22
N PRO A 156 -15.99 -0.63 27.48
CA PRO A 156 -17.40 -0.22 27.34
C PRO A 156 -17.75 1.09 28.07
N ARG A 157 -17.11 1.32 29.22
CA ARG A 157 -17.31 2.54 30.05
C ARG A 157 -16.71 3.79 29.41
N ASN A 158 -15.58 3.66 28.70
CA ASN A 158 -14.78 4.78 28.20
C ASN A 158 -15.07 5.09 26.71
N ARG A 159 -15.61 4.12 25.97
CA ARG A 159 -15.82 4.24 24.52
C ARG A 159 -16.61 5.48 24.10
N LYS A 160 -17.72 5.77 24.79
CA LYS A 160 -18.53 6.98 24.49
C LYS A 160 -17.74 8.27 24.72
N LYS A 161 -16.94 8.32 25.80
CA LYS A 161 -16.08 9.46 26.11
C LYS A 161 -14.98 9.62 25.07
N PHE A 162 -14.38 8.51 24.64
CA PHE A 162 -13.35 8.50 23.59
C PHE A 162 -13.91 8.98 22.25
N CYS A 163 -15.07 8.46 21.83
CA CYS A 163 -15.74 8.96 20.62
C CYS A 163 -16.10 10.46 20.72
N GLY A 164 -16.55 10.90 21.89
CA GLY A 164 -16.78 12.33 22.15
C GLY A 164 -15.51 13.16 21.99
N ARG A 165 -14.38 12.72 22.52
CA ARG A 165 -13.07 13.37 22.34
C ARG A 165 -12.68 13.47 20.86
N ILE A 166 -12.85 12.38 20.10
CA ILE A 166 -12.58 12.39 18.65
C ILE A 166 -13.48 13.41 17.95
N ALA A 167 -14.77 13.45 18.28
CA ALA A 167 -15.73 14.32 17.63
C ALA A 167 -15.45 15.80 17.90
N THR A 168 -15.16 16.16 19.16
CA THR A 168 -15.07 17.55 19.62
C THR A 168 -13.62 18.08 19.68
N GLY A 169 -12.62 17.21 19.80
CA GLY A 169 -11.22 17.62 19.91
C GLY A 169 -10.66 18.08 18.55
N ASP A 170 -9.76 19.03 18.61
CA ASP A 170 -8.97 19.46 17.44
C ASP A 170 -7.66 18.67 17.38
N TYR A 171 -7.70 17.54 16.70
CA TYR A 171 -6.54 16.67 16.53
C TYR A 171 -6.02 16.73 15.09
N ASP A 172 -4.70 16.68 14.95
CA ASP A 172 -4.04 16.58 13.65
C ASP A 172 -4.08 15.16 13.11
N ALA A 173 -4.15 14.18 13.99
CA ALA A 173 -4.32 12.78 13.62
C ALA A 173 -4.88 11.95 14.78
N ILE A 174 -5.53 10.85 14.42
CA ILE A 174 -6.01 9.83 15.36
C ILE A 174 -5.37 8.50 14.97
N ILE A 175 -4.76 7.82 15.94
CA ILE A 175 -4.11 6.52 15.76
C ILE A 175 -4.84 5.48 16.58
N ILE A 176 -5.36 4.43 15.93
CA ILE A 176 -6.08 3.34 16.59
C ILE A 176 -5.57 1.98 16.12
N GLY A 177 -5.71 0.96 16.97
CA GLY A 177 -5.39 -0.40 16.61
C GLY A 177 -6.49 -1.09 15.78
N HIS A 178 -6.12 -2.08 14.95
CA HIS A 178 -7.07 -2.84 14.12
C HIS A 178 -8.26 -3.39 14.93
N SER A 179 -7.99 -4.07 16.05
CA SER A 179 -9.06 -4.66 16.88
C SER A 179 -9.98 -3.62 17.52
N GLN A 180 -9.54 -2.38 17.61
CA GLN A 180 -10.33 -1.26 18.10
C GLN A 180 -11.19 -0.70 16.97
N PHE A 181 -10.65 -0.61 15.77
CA PHE A 181 -11.36 -0.16 14.57
C PHE A 181 -12.51 -1.10 14.22
N GLU A 182 -12.31 -2.41 14.25
CA GLU A 182 -13.34 -3.43 14.01
C GLU A 182 -14.55 -3.33 14.94
N ARG A 183 -14.38 -2.73 16.12
CA ARG A 183 -15.45 -2.53 17.10
C ARG A 183 -16.26 -1.27 16.87
N ILE A 184 -15.93 -0.44 15.90
CA ILE A 184 -16.70 0.73 15.53
C ILE A 184 -17.87 0.27 14.65
N PRO A 185 -19.12 0.37 15.11
CA PRO A 185 -20.26 -0.10 14.32
C PRO A 185 -20.45 0.79 13.08
N VAL A 186 -20.66 0.17 11.95
CA VAL A 186 -21.12 0.86 10.74
C VAL A 186 -22.61 1.09 10.88
N SER A 187 -23.09 2.28 10.52
CA SER A 187 -24.53 2.58 10.57
C SER A 187 -25.33 1.60 9.70
N GLN A 188 -26.52 1.23 10.16
CA GLN A 188 -27.38 0.27 9.47
C GLN A 188 -27.72 0.75 8.05
N GLU A 189 -28.00 2.05 7.87
CA GLU A 189 -28.24 2.67 6.56
C GLU A 189 -27.07 2.49 5.58
N ARG A 190 -25.83 2.54 6.08
CA ARG A 190 -24.64 2.35 5.24
C ARG A 190 -24.42 0.87 4.90
N GLN A 191 -24.77 -0.04 5.80
CA GLN A 191 -24.75 -1.47 5.51
C GLN A 191 -25.79 -1.84 4.45
N GLU A 192 -27.01 -1.30 4.56
CA GLU A 192 -28.08 -1.52 3.56
C GLU A 192 -27.68 -0.97 2.19
N ARG A 193 -27.05 0.19 2.12
CA ARG A 193 -26.57 0.77 0.85
C ARG A 193 -25.47 -0.08 0.19
N LEU A 194 -24.51 -0.61 0.96
CA LEU A 194 -23.46 -1.50 0.45
C LEU A 194 -23.98 -2.85 -0.04
N LEU A 195 -25.16 -3.28 0.41
CA LEU A 195 -25.82 -4.51 -0.04
C LEU A 195 -26.67 -4.29 -1.30
N GLN A 196 -26.95 -3.04 -1.66
CA GLN A 196 -27.76 -2.66 -2.85
C GLN A 196 -26.87 -2.30 -4.06
N GLU A 197 -25.57 -2.04 -3.88
CA GLU A 197 -24.55 -1.85 -4.92
C GLU A 197 -23.93 -3.21 -5.33
#